data_af90fef8041963e4499aa818c2b85851
#
_entry.id   af90fef8041963e4499aa818c2b85851
#
_cell.length_a   1.000
_cell.length_b   1.000
_cell.length_c   1.000
_cell.angle_alpha   90.00
_cell.angle_beta   90.00
_cell.angle_gamma   90.00
#
_symmetry.space_group_name_H-M   'P 1'
#
loop_
_entity.id
_entity.type
_entity.pdbx_description
1 polymer ?
#
loop_
_entity_poly.entity_id
_entity_poly.type
_entity_poly.pdbx_seq_one_letter_code
_entity_poly.pdbx_strand_id
1 'polypeptide(L)'
;MKIIKLIIIGALCLMFSVGVSAATISSECDISDIAVPISSTVETVAIGETLDIKAKSAILLEPYTGEILYEMNADEVLPPASITKIMSLLLIMEAIDRGDLALEDVVATSEHAASMGGSQIWLEPGEGMTVDDLLKATVIASANDATVALGEAVAGSEEAFIALMNERAKALGMSGTVFKNATGLDAEGHVSTAHDIAVMSAELIKFPLIKKYSTVWMDTLRDGASELVNTNKLVRFYEGTTGLKTGTTSGAGYCLSATAQRDGMELVAVIMSGDTSADRFEGAKKLLNYGFANFCYTTVTADLGGATAIKVEKGAERQVKIEPEGKFGALLKKSEAKEITQKLTLPESIKAPIKKGQVIGTVELYSGENVIGAINIIASKDVKKMNFSTALMWLLSGLIVL
;
A
#
# COMPACT_ATOMS: atom_id res chain seq x y z
N MET A 1 37.59 22.87 56.61
CA MET A 1 38.50 22.44 55.52
C MET A 1 38.47 20.92 55.37
N LYS A 2 37.69 20.39 54.47
CA LYS A 2 37.86 19.01 53.94
C LYS A 2 37.22 19.02 52.55
N ILE A 3 38.04 18.86 51.55
CA ILE A 3 37.72 18.82 50.11
C ILE A 3 37.17 17.44 49.85
N ILE A 4 35.91 17.34 49.37
CA ILE A 4 35.32 16.10 48.87
C ILE A 4 35.56 16.07 47.35
N LYS A 5 36.41 15.15 46.91
CA LYS A 5 36.64 14.83 45.51
C LYS A 5 35.43 14.08 44.95
N LEU A 6 34.77 14.67 44.00
CA LEU A 6 33.73 14.03 43.18
C LEU A 6 34.40 13.13 42.12
N ILE A 7 34.27 11.82 42.26
CA ILE A 7 34.73 10.86 41.26
C ILE A 7 33.56 10.63 40.28
N ILE A 8 33.69 11.20 39.10
CA ILE A 8 32.80 10.88 37.96
C ILE A 8 33.32 9.57 37.36
N ILE A 9 32.58 8.47 37.59
CA ILE A 9 32.79 7.21 36.85
C ILE A 9 32.08 7.31 35.53
N GLY A 10 32.82 7.66 34.47
CA GLY A 10 32.39 7.53 33.10
C GLY A 10 32.33 6.05 32.73
N ALA A 11 31.12 5.52 32.51
CA ALA A 11 30.95 4.21 31.93
C ALA A 11 31.30 4.31 30.43
N LEU A 12 32.52 3.87 30.09
CA LEU A 12 32.97 3.73 28.69
C LEU A 12 32.26 2.50 28.11
N CYS A 13 31.18 2.68 27.36
CA CYS A 13 30.58 1.64 26.51
C CYS A 13 31.51 1.34 25.35
N LEU A 14 32.32 0.28 25.44
CA LEU A 14 33.00 -0.28 24.27
C LEU A 14 31.96 -0.96 23.37
N MET A 15 31.66 -0.34 22.26
CA MET A 15 30.86 -0.95 21.19
C MET A 15 31.81 -1.73 20.26
N PHE A 16 31.58 -3.04 20.16
CA PHE A 16 32.20 -3.85 19.13
C PHE A 16 31.35 -3.73 17.84
N SER A 17 31.89 -3.12 16.82
CA SER A 17 31.34 -3.17 15.47
C SER A 17 31.83 -4.46 14.80
N VAL A 18 30.95 -5.46 14.67
CA VAL A 18 31.21 -6.67 13.90
C VAL A 18 30.93 -6.38 12.44
N GLY A 19 31.79 -6.84 11.58
CA GLY A 19 31.97 -6.54 10.16
C GLY A 19 30.72 -6.42 9.31
N VAL A 20 30.87 -5.69 8.23
CA VAL A 20 29.90 -5.48 7.15
C VAL A 20 29.80 -6.78 6.33
N SER A 21 28.63 -7.40 6.25
CA SER A 21 28.35 -8.57 5.41
C SER A 21 27.43 -8.18 4.25
N ALA A 22 27.69 -8.74 3.07
CA ALA A 22 26.83 -8.57 1.90
C ALA A 22 25.55 -9.42 2.06
N ALA A 23 24.38 -8.81 1.88
CA ALA A 23 23.10 -9.49 2.02
C ALA A 23 22.78 -10.41 0.84
N THR A 24 22.23 -11.58 1.10
CA THR A 24 21.64 -12.45 0.08
C THR A 24 20.21 -12.02 -0.22
N ILE A 25 19.93 -11.68 -1.47
CA ILE A 25 18.61 -11.21 -1.93
C ILE A 25 17.80 -12.43 -2.37
N SER A 26 16.59 -12.63 -1.78
CA SER A 26 15.62 -13.62 -2.26
C SER A 26 14.47 -12.92 -2.97
N SER A 27 14.00 -13.51 -4.09
CA SER A 27 12.99 -12.91 -4.98
C SER A 27 11.53 -13.28 -4.67
N GLU A 28 11.27 -14.03 -3.59
CA GLU A 28 9.90 -14.40 -3.20
C GLU A 28 9.49 -13.63 -1.94
N CYS A 29 8.46 -12.77 -2.09
CA CYS A 29 7.93 -11.93 -1.00
C CYS A 29 6.48 -12.32 -0.69
N ASP A 30 6.23 -12.78 0.53
CA ASP A 30 4.89 -12.86 1.11
C ASP A 30 4.65 -11.59 1.95
N ILE A 31 3.68 -10.77 1.51
CA ILE A 31 3.46 -9.39 2.01
C ILE A 31 2.78 -9.37 3.39
N SER A 32 2.21 -10.50 3.84
CA SER A 32 1.40 -10.57 5.07
C SER A 32 2.16 -10.32 6.38
N ASP A 33 3.50 -10.41 6.37
CA ASP A 33 4.34 -10.34 7.58
C ASP A 33 5.21 -9.07 7.68
N ILE A 34 4.91 -8.02 6.91
CA ILE A 34 5.73 -6.80 6.85
C ILE A 34 5.22 -5.77 7.87
N ALA A 35 5.96 -5.56 8.94
CA ALA A 35 5.80 -4.37 9.77
C ALA A 35 6.52 -3.19 9.07
N VAL A 36 5.76 -2.29 8.43
CA VAL A 36 6.31 -1.07 7.82
C VAL A 36 6.42 0.02 8.89
N PRO A 37 7.61 0.45 9.31
CA PRO A 37 7.72 1.63 10.14
C PRO A 37 7.47 2.87 9.27
N ILE A 38 6.36 3.57 9.51
CA ILE A 38 6.06 4.86 8.91
C ILE A 38 7.00 5.89 9.52
N SER A 39 8.01 6.29 8.84
CA SER A 39 8.69 7.58 8.82
C SER A 39 10.13 7.46 8.31
N SER A 40 10.34 7.80 7.08
CA SER A 40 11.58 8.47 6.68
C SER A 40 11.18 9.58 5.72
N THR A 41 11.53 10.81 6.06
CA THR A 41 11.59 11.91 5.09
C THR A 41 12.66 11.53 4.07
N VAL A 42 12.26 10.80 3.04
CA VAL A 42 13.10 10.60 1.86
C VAL A 42 13.05 11.93 1.12
N GLU A 43 14.20 12.59 0.99
CA GLU A 43 14.35 13.71 0.08
C GLU A 43 13.85 13.26 -1.28
N THR A 44 12.87 13.98 -1.82
CA THR A 44 12.35 13.78 -3.17
C THR A 44 13.51 13.85 -4.15
N VAL A 45 13.98 12.70 -4.60
CA VAL A 45 14.99 12.64 -5.64
C VAL A 45 14.34 13.15 -6.91
N ALA A 46 14.77 14.33 -7.36
CA ALA A 46 14.38 14.90 -8.64
C ALA A 46 14.76 13.90 -9.75
N ILE A 47 13.78 13.18 -10.25
CA ILE A 47 13.98 12.17 -11.28
C ILE A 47 14.12 12.89 -12.61
N GLY A 48 15.34 12.97 -13.15
CA GLY A 48 15.72 13.77 -14.31
C GLY A 48 15.37 13.17 -15.67
N GLU A 49 14.32 12.34 -15.80
CA GLU A 49 13.82 11.90 -17.11
C GLU A 49 12.43 12.46 -17.36
N THR A 50 12.31 13.35 -18.33
CA THR A 50 11.01 13.77 -18.87
C THR A 50 10.47 12.67 -19.76
N LEU A 51 9.48 11.91 -19.23
CA LEU A 51 8.70 11.01 -20.08
C LEU A 51 7.84 11.84 -21.02
N ASP A 52 7.90 11.52 -22.33
CA ASP A 52 7.00 12.14 -23.32
C ASP A 52 5.57 11.60 -23.15
N ILE A 53 4.80 12.20 -22.23
CA ILE A 53 3.42 11.84 -21.90
C ILE A 53 2.49 12.91 -22.50
N LYS A 54 1.61 12.48 -23.39
CA LYS A 54 0.62 13.34 -24.04
C LYS A 54 -0.66 13.41 -23.21
N ALA A 55 -0.62 14.21 -22.14
CA ALA A 55 -1.73 14.46 -21.24
C ALA A 55 -1.49 15.77 -20.49
N LYS A 56 -2.51 16.32 -19.81
CA LYS A 56 -2.33 17.51 -18.97
C LYS A 56 -1.65 17.18 -17.64
N SER A 57 -2.03 16.05 -17.06
CA SER A 57 -1.52 15.64 -15.75
C SER A 57 -1.28 14.14 -15.72
N ALA A 58 -0.22 13.72 -15.01
CA ALA A 58 0.14 12.32 -14.83
C ALA A 58 0.89 12.08 -13.51
N ILE A 59 0.75 10.88 -12.94
CA ILE A 59 1.49 10.44 -11.75
C ILE A 59 1.74 8.94 -11.81
N LEU A 60 2.86 8.51 -11.22
CA LEU A 60 3.17 7.13 -10.89
C LEU A 60 3.44 7.02 -9.40
N LEU A 61 2.66 6.20 -8.72
CA LEU A 61 2.71 5.98 -7.28
C LEU A 61 3.00 4.51 -6.98
N GLU A 62 3.81 4.26 -5.96
CA GLU A 62 3.88 2.95 -5.30
C GLU A 62 2.86 2.94 -4.14
N PRO A 63 1.82 2.07 -4.18
CA PRO A 63 0.65 2.22 -3.33
C PRO A 63 0.85 1.83 -1.86
N TYR A 64 1.85 1.01 -1.53
CA TYR A 64 2.07 0.54 -0.15
C TYR A 64 2.90 1.52 0.68
N THR A 65 3.88 2.18 0.08
CA THR A 65 4.70 3.21 0.74
C THR A 65 4.12 4.62 0.55
N GLY A 66 3.31 4.81 -0.49
CA GLY A 66 2.84 6.13 -0.91
C GLY A 66 3.89 6.94 -1.67
N GLU A 67 4.99 6.31 -2.09
CA GLU A 67 6.09 7.01 -2.78
C GLU A 67 5.71 7.36 -4.21
N ILE A 68 5.91 8.63 -4.57
CA ILE A 68 5.69 9.14 -5.91
C ILE A 68 6.98 8.92 -6.72
N LEU A 69 6.88 8.08 -7.76
CA LEU A 69 8.01 7.72 -8.61
C LEU A 69 8.16 8.64 -9.83
N TYR A 70 7.08 9.26 -10.24
CA TYR A 70 7.02 10.24 -11.32
C TYR A 70 5.78 11.11 -11.16
N GLU A 71 5.89 12.40 -11.47
CA GLU A 71 4.76 13.32 -11.53
C GLU A 71 4.93 14.36 -12.64
N MET A 72 3.80 14.76 -13.21
CA MET A 72 3.66 15.84 -14.18
C MET A 72 2.34 16.55 -13.91
N ASN A 73 2.42 17.78 -13.41
CA ASN A 73 1.24 18.59 -13.02
C ASN A 73 0.24 17.80 -12.15
N ALA A 74 0.73 16.98 -11.21
CA ALA A 74 -0.08 16.00 -10.49
C ALA A 74 -1.24 16.60 -9.68
N ASP A 75 -1.11 17.86 -9.25
CA ASP A 75 -2.12 18.60 -8.50
C ASP A 75 -3.00 19.52 -9.38
N GLU A 76 -2.87 19.44 -10.72
CA GLU A 76 -3.77 20.18 -11.61
C GLU A 76 -5.21 19.67 -11.46
N VAL A 77 -6.14 20.61 -11.14
CA VAL A 77 -7.55 20.30 -10.91
C VAL A 77 -8.26 20.13 -12.24
N LEU A 78 -8.73 18.91 -12.52
CA LEU A 78 -9.30 18.51 -13.80
C LEU A 78 -10.58 17.68 -13.60
N PRO A 79 -11.52 17.65 -14.56
CA PRO A 79 -12.65 16.73 -14.54
C PRO A 79 -12.15 15.28 -14.62
N PRO A 80 -12.60 14.37 -13.71
CA PRO A 80 -12.11 13.00 -13.65
C PRO A 80 -12.82 12.03 -14.62
N ALA A 81 -13.97 12.39 -15.19
CA ALA A 81 -14.84 11.45 -15.89
C ALA A 81 -15.12 10.18 -15.05
N SER A 82 -15.32 9.03 -15.69
CA SER A 82 -15.65 7.76 -15.01
C SER A 82 -14.55 7.18 -14.13
N ILE A 83 -13.36 7.79 -14.02
CA ILE A 83 -12.43 7.39 -12.95
C ILE A 83 -12.93 7.79 -11.56
N THR A 84 -13.95 8.67 -11.46
CA THR A 84 -14.79 8.89 -10.27
C THR A 84 -15.26 7.59 -9.63
N LYS A 85 -15.59 6.58 -10.44
CA LYS A 85 -16.10 5.28 -9.96
C LYS A 85 -15.10 4.51 -9.10
N ILE A 86 -13.83 4.91 -9.08
CA ILE A 86 -12.85 4.36 -8.13
C ILE A 86 -13.27 4.66 -6.69
N MET A 87 -13.74 5.89 -6.40
CA MET A 87 -14.28 6.23 -5.08
C MET A 87 -15.59 5.49 -4.81
N SER A 88 -16.47 5.39 -5.81
CA SER A 88 -17.71 4.62 -5.67
C SER A 88 -17.43 3.15 -5.34
N LEU A 89 -16.50 2.53 -6.05
CA LEU A 89 -16.06 1.16 -5.81
C LEU A 89 -15.37 1.00 -4.46
N LEU A 90 -14.58 2.00 -4.02
CA LEU A 90 -13.94 1.97 -2.70
C LEU A 90 -14.99 1.90 -1.59
N LEU A 91 -16.01 2.75 -1.61
CA LEU A 91 -17.09 2.73 -0.61
C LEU A 91 -17.91 1.44 -0.65
N ILE A 92 -18.14 0.88 -1.84
CA ILE A 92 -18.83 -0.40 -2.00
C ILE A 92 -17.98 -1.54 -1.44
N MET A 93 -16.67 -1.59 -1.73
CA MET A 93 -15.76 -2.58 -1.15
C MET A 93 -15.67 -2.45 0.37
N GLU A 94 -15.63 -1.24 0.90
CA GLU A 94 -15.68 -0.99 2.35
C GLU A 94 -16.99 -1.49 2.98
N ALA A 95 -18.14 -1.31 2.30
CA ALA A 95 -19.43 -1.84 2.77
C ALA A 95 -19.47 -3.37 2.77
N ILE A 96 -18.89 -4.01 1.75
CA ILE A 96 -18.77 -5.47 1.68
C ILE A 96 -17.84 -6.00 2.78
N ASP A 97 -16.71 -5.37 2.99
CA ASP A 97 -15.72 -5.76 4.02
C ASP A 97 -16.30 -5.66 5.44
N ARG A 98 -17.14 -4.65 5.72
CA ARG A 98 -17.86 -4.52 6.98
C ARG A 98 -19.04 -5.50 7.14
N GLY A 99 -19.44 -6.17 6.07
CA GLY A 99 -20.61 -7.07 6.05
C GLY A 99 -21.96 -6.35 5.96
N ASP A 100 -21.96 -5.06 5.56
CA ASP A 100 -23.18 -4.27 5.33
C ASP A 100 -23.85 -4.65 4.00
N LEU A 101 -23.09 -5.26 3.07
CA LEU A 101 -23.53 -5.70 1.75
C LEU A 101 -22.85 -7.03 1.41
N ALA A 102 -23.59 -8.01 0.88
CA ALA A 102 -23.05 -9.28 0.41
C ALA A 102 -23.11 -9.38 -1.13
N LEU A 103 -22.22 -10.18 -1.72
CA LEU A 103 -22.19 -10.34 -3.19
C LEU A 103 -23.47 -10.96 -3.76
N GLU A 104 -24.12 -11.79 -2.98
CA GLU A 104 -25.36 -12.51 -3.31
C GLU A 104 -26.61 -11.67 -3.10
N ASP A 105 -26.51 -10.50 -2.43
CA ASP A 105 -27.66 -9.63 -2.19
C ASP A 105 -28.20 -9.12 -3.54
N VAL A 106 -29.55 -9.12 -3.65
CA VAL A 106 -30.23 -8.62 -4.83
C VAL A 106 -30.61 -7.18 -4.61
N VAL A 107 -30.08 -6.30 -5.44
CA VAL A 107 -30.40 -4.86 -5.46
C VAL A 107 -31.49 -4.62 -6.48
N ALA A 108 -32.61 -4.04 -6.05
CA ALA A 108 -33.66 -3.58 -6.96
C ALA A 108 -33.29 -2.21 -7.54
N THR A 109 -33.30 -2.11 -8.86
CA THR A 109 -32.96 -0.87 -9.58
C THR A 109 -34.03 0.19 -9.37
N SER A 110 -33.63 1.38 -8.91
CA SER A 110 -34.53 2.54 -8.78
C SER A 110 -34.84 3.15 -10.16
N GLU A 111 -35.89 3.96 -10.24
CA GLU A 111 -36.17 4.77 -11.44
C GLU A 111 -34.99 5.72 -11.75
N HIS A 112 -34.34 6.24 -10.70
CA HIS A 112 -33.18 7.11 -10.84
C HIS A 112 -31.98 6.38 -11.44
N ALA A 113 -31.59 5.24 -10.89
CA ALA A 113 -30.50 4.41 -11.41
C ALA A 113 -30.75 4.00 -12.87
N ALA A 114 -31.97 3.56 -13.21
CA ALA A 114 -32.37 3.18 -14.57
C ALA A 114 -32.33 4.36 -15.57
N SER A 115 -32.50 5.60 -15.08
CA SER A 115 -32.46 6.81 -15.92
C SER A 115 -31.09 7.30 -16.29
N MET A 116 -30.02 6.68 -15.74
CA MET A 116 -28.64 7.12 -15.97
C MET A 116 -28.27 7.04 -17.44
N GLY A 117 -27.62 8.10 -17.93
CA GLY A 117 -27.05 8.16 -19.28
C GLY A 117 -25.61 7.66 -19.36
N GLY A 118 -25.05 7.68 -20.56
CA GLY A 118 -23.67 7.28 -20.83
C GLY A 118 -23.48 5.76 -20.93
N SER A 119 -22.40 5.20 -20.34
CA SER A 119 -22.21 3.74 -20.31
C SER A 119 -23.22 3.08 -19.40
N GLN A 120 -23.93 2.05 -19.88
CA GLN A 120 -25.03 1.39 -19.19
C GLN A 120 -25.08 -0.11 -19.51
N ILE A 121 -25.72 -0.88 -18.65
CA ILE A 121 -26.16 -2.24 -18.94
C ILE A 121 -27.69 -2.31 -19.16
N TRP A 122 -28.33 -1.13 -19.26
CA TRP A 122 -29.75 -0.96 -19.53
C TRP A 122 -30.63 -1.63 -18.46
N LEU A 123 -30.38 -1.26 -17.18
CA LEU A 123 -31.22 -1.69 -16.08
C LEU A 123 -32.62 -1.08 -16.23
N GLU A 124 -33.65 -1.91 -15.99
CA GLU A 124 -35.04 -1.46 -15.95
C GLU A 124 -35.47 -1.12 -14.50
N PRO A 125 -36.38 -0.15 -14.29
CA PRO A 125 -36.93 0.12 -12.96
C PRO A 125 -37.53 -1.14 -12.34
N GLY A 126 -37.11 -1.48 -11.12
CA GLY A 126 -37.54 -2.68 -10.42
C GLY A 126 -36.79 -3.97 -10.80
N GLU A 127 -35.92 -3.94 -11.80
CA GLU A 127 -35.05 -5.08 -12.12
C GLU A 127 -34.15 -5.39 -10.92
N GLY A 128 -34.15 -6.66 -10.47
CA GLY A 128 -33.28 -7.15 -9.43
C GLY A 128 -32.01 -7.75 -10.00
N MET A 129 -30.82 -7.28 -9.56
CA MET A 129 -29.55 -7.85 -9.96
C MET A 129 -28.64 -8.03 -8.74
N THR A 130 -27.79 -9.06 -8.74
CA THR A 130 -26.89 -9.31 -7.62
C THR A 130 -25.81 -8.23 -7.53
N VAL A 131 -25.32 -7.97 -6.31
CA VAL A 131 -24.18 -7.07 -6.10
C VAL A 131 -22.96 -7.52 -6.93
N ASP A 132 -22.71 -8.84 -7.06
CA ASP A 132 -21.64 -9.39 -7.90
C ASP A 132 -21.79 -8.98 -9.37
N ASP A 133 -22.98 -9.08 -9.94
CA ASP A 133 -23.24 -8.71 -11.34
C ASP A 133 -23.19 -7.19 -11.56
N LEU A 134 -23.69 -6.40 -10.62
CA LEU A 134 -23.59 -4.95 -10.65
C LEU A 134 -22.11 -4.48 -10.54
N LEU A 135 -21.29 -5.16 -9.74
CA LEU A 135 -19.84 -4.91 -9.69
C LEU A 135 -19.15 -5.24 -11.02
N LYS A 136 -19.47 -6.37 -11.65
CA LYS A 136 -18.98 -6.70 -13.01
C LYS A 136 -19.32 -5.59 -14.00
N ALA A 137 -20.57 -5.15 -14.02
CA ALA A 137 -21.03 -4.08 -14.90
C ALA A 137 -20.29 -2.76 -14.65
N THR A 138 -20.14 -2.38 -13.37
CA THR A 138 -19.47 -1.12 -12.98
C THR A 138 -17.98 -1.14 -13.34
N VAL A 139 -17.27 -2.22 -13.06
CA VAL A 139 -15.82 -2.31 -13.27
C VAL A 139 -15.47 -2.55 -14.72
N ILE A 140 -16.09 -3.54 -15.37
CA ILE A 140 -15.76 -3.99 -16.72
C ILE A 140 -16.30 -3.02 -17.78
N ALA A 141 -17.61 -2.78 -17.78
CA ALA A 141 -18.27 -1.95 -18.78
C ALA A 141 -18.41 -0.47 -18.38
N SER A 142 -18.03 -0.12 -17.14
CA SER A 142 -18.18 1.26 -16.62
C SER A 142 -19.64 1.72 -16.51
N ALA A 143 -20.57 0.80 -16.27
CA ALA A 143 -22.01 1.06 -16.27
C ALA A 143 -22.41 2.08 -15.18
N ASN A 144 -23.06 3.17 -15.59
CA ASN A 144 -23.51 4.25 -14.70
C ASN A 144 -24.72 3.82 -13.88
N ASP A 145 -25.71 3.18 -14.50
CA ASP A 145 -26.90 2.62 -13.88
C ASP A 145 -26.55 1.63 -12.77
N ALA A 146 -25.64 0.68 -13.03
CA ALA A 146 -25.14 -0.26 -12.04
C ALA A 146 -24.39 0.45 -10.88
N THR A 147 -23.62 1.48 -11.18
CA THR A 147 -22.87 2.25 -10.18
C THR A 147 -23.82 2.98 -9.24
N VAL A 148 -24.87 3.62 -9.77
CA VAL A 148 -25.87 4.34 -8.96
C VAL A 148 -26.67 3.35 -8.13
N ALA A 149 -27.15 2.24 -8.71
CA ALA A 149 -27.86 1.20 -7.97
C ALA A 149 -27.06 0.66 -6.78
N LEU A 150 -25.75 0.41 -6.95
CA LEU A 150 -24.87 0.01 -5.85
C LEU A 150 -24.69 1.13 -4.81
N GLY A 151 -24.54 2.37 -5.25
CA GLY A 151 -24.44 3.53 -4.35
C GLY A 151 -25.70 3.72 -3.49
N GLU A 152 -26.89 3.57 -4.11
CA GLU A 152 -28.16 3.61 -3.41
C GLU A 152 -28.30 2.44 -2.43
N ALA A 153 -27.85 1.25 -2.78
CA ALA A 153 -27.83 0.09 -1.87
C ALA A 153 -26.95 0.33 -0.63
N VAL A 154 -25.85 1.07 -0.79
CA VAL A 154 -24.93 1.39 0.34
C VAL A 154 -25.47 2.53 1.20
N ALA A 155 -26.05 3.58 0.60
CA ALA A 155 -26.36 4.84 1.30
C ALA A 155 -27.84 5.22 1.33
N GLY A 156 -28.69 4.48 0.62
CA GLY A 156 -30.14 4.74 0.52
C GLY A 156 -30.52 5.72 -0.60
N SER A 157 -29.62 6.59 -1.05
CA SER A 157 -29.79 7.46 -2.23
C SER A 157 -28.45 7.87 -2.83
N GLU A 158 -28.43 8.33 -4.11
CA GLU A 158 -27.21 8.85 -4.73
C GLU A 158 -26.70 10.10 -3.99
N GLU A 159 -27.58 11.00 -3.51
CA GLU A 159 -27.18 12.19 -2.76
C GLU A 159 -26.43 11.82 -1.46
N ALA A 160 -26.96 10.85 -0.72
CA ALA A 160 -26.31 10.36 0.49
C ALA A 160 -24.97 9.67 0.16
N PHE A 161 -24.92 8.93 -0.94
CA PHE A 161 -23.69 8.30 -1.41
C PHE A 161 -22.62 9.31 -1.83
N ILE A 162 -22.98 10.38 -2.54
CA ILE A 162 -22.08 11.49 -2.89
C ILE A 162 -21.55 12.17 -1.62
N ALA A 163 -22.38 12.34 -0.60
CA ALA A 163 -21.91 12.88 0.68
C ALA A 163 -20.82 11.99 1.30
N LEU A 164 -21.01 10.66 1.31
CA LEU A 164 -20.00 9.69 1.76
C LEU A 164 -18.74 9.74 0.90
N MET A 165 -18.86 9.86 -0.42
CA MET A 165 -17.70 10.01 -1.32
C MET A 165 -16.85 11.22 -0.96
N ASN A 166 -17.47 12.38 -0.70
CA ASN A 166 -16.76 13.60 -0.32
C ASN A 166 -16.18 13.52 1.10
N GLU A 167 -16.87 12.88 2.02
CA GLU A 167 -16.35 12.62 3.37
C GLU A 167 -15.11 11.71 3.31
N ARG A 168 -15.18 10.64 2.50
CA ARG A 168 -14.06 9.73 2.33
C ARG A 168 -12.87 10.39 1.63
N ALA A 169 -13.11 11.22 0.61
CA ALA A 169 -12.08 12.02 -0.03
C ALA A 169 -11.34 12.91 0.97
N LYS A 170 -12.10 13.61 1.83
CA LYS A 170 -11.54 14.41 2.92
C LYS A 170 -10.73 13.58 3.91
N ALA A 171 -11.22 12.39 4.29
CA ALA A 171 -10.50 11.49 5.19
C ALA A 171 -9.19 10.97 4.61
N LEU A 172 -9.12 10.81 3.27
CA LEU A 172 -7.92 10.43 2.53
C LEU A 172 -6.97 11.61 2.23
N GLY A 173 -7.34 12.83 2.61
CA GLY A 173 -6.53 14.03 2.33
C GLY A 173 -6.61 14.52 0.88
N MET A 174 -7.59 14.08 0.10
CA MET A 174 -7.80 14.44 -1.31
C MET A 174 -8.31 15.88 -1.44
N SER A 175 -7.43 16.85 -1.25
CA SER A 175 -7.79 18.26 -1.14
C SER A 175 -8.21 18.92 -2.46
N GLY A 176 -7.83 18.36 -3.60
CA GLY A 176 -8.19 18.81 -4.95
C GLY A 176 -9.45 18.16 -5.50
N THR A 177 -10.20 17.39 -4.69
CA THR A 177 -11.31 16.55 -5.17
C THR A 177 -12.65 16.98 -4.59
N VAL A 178 -13.64 17.11 -5.50
CA VAL A 178 -15.05 17.29 -5.16
C VAL A 178 -15.90 16.42 -6.07
N PHE A 179 -16.71 15.54 -5.50
CA PHE A 179 -17.68 14.72 -6.23
C PHE A 179 -19.06 15.38 -6.24
N LYS A 180 -19.73 15.39 -7.41
CA LYS A 180 -21.09 15.88 -7.63
C LYS A 180 -22.06 14.79 -8.06
N ASN A 181 -21.55 13.64 -8.50
CA ASN A 181 -22.28 12.42 -8.82
C ASN A 181 -21.40 11.20 -8.60
N ALA A 182 -21.99 10.01 -8.58
CA ALA A 182 -21.30 8.76 -8.33
C ALA A 182 -20.56 8.19 -9.54
N THR A 183 -20.79 8.73 -10.74
CA THR A 183 -20.43 8.10 -12.00
C THR A 183 -19.33 8.81 -12.79
N GLY A 184 -19.15 10.11 -12.56
CA GLY A 184 -18.20 10.96 -13.28
C GLY A 184 -18.76 11.57 -14.55
N LEU A 185 -20.07 11.67 -14.68
CA LEU A 185 -20.70 12.50 -15.71
C LEU A 185 -20.33 13.98 -15.47
N ASP A 186 -20.20 14.75 -16.56
CA ASP A 186 -19.82 16.15 -16.48
C ASP A 186 -20.82 16.94 -15.63
N ALA A 187 -20.32 17.61 -14.59
CA ALA A 187 -21.08 18.48 -13.71
C ALA A 187 -20.18 19.63 -13.22
N GLU A 188 -20.74 20.81 -13.03
CA GLU A 188 -19.99 21.97 -12.55
C GLU A 188 -19.38 21.69 -11.17
N GLY A 189 -18.08 21.88 -11.05
CA GLY A 189 -17.33 21.61 -9.80
C GLY A 189 -17.10 20.13 -9.48
N HIS A 190 -17.36 19.21 -10.44
CA HIS A 190 -16.96 17.81 -10.33
C HIS A 190 -15.53 17.66 -10.80
N VAL A 191 -14.59 17.63 -9.87
CA VAL A 191 -13.14 17.75 -10.15
C VAL A 191 -12.32 16.82 -9.28
N SER A 192 -11.10 16.53 -9.74
CA SER A 192 -10.07 15.81 -8.97
C SER A 192 -8.69 16.18 -9.53
N THR A 193 -7.63 15.57 -8.97
CA THR A 193 -6.25 15.69 -9.43
C THR A 193 -5.67 14.29 -9.70
N ALA A 194 -4.60 14.18 -10.48
CA ALA A 194 -3.94 12.89 -10.69
C ALA A 194 -3.41 12.31 -9.37
N HIS A 195 -2.92 13.18 -8.48
CA HIS A 195 -2.47 12.80 -7.14
C HIS A 195 -3.62 12.18 -6.31
N ASP A 196 -4.74 12.88 -6.19
CA ASP A 196 -5.89 12.39 -5.41
C ASP A 196 -6.46 11.09 -5.97
N ILE A 197 -6.50 10.96 -7.32
CA ILE A 197 -6.91 9.71 -7.98
C ILE A 197 -5.93 8.57 -7.67
N ALA A 198 -4.63 8.83 -7.63
CA ALA A 198 -3.65 7.81 -7.26
C ALA A 198 -3.86 7.35 -5.79
N VAL A 199 -4.15 8.30 -4.89
CA VAL A 199 -4.46 7.99 -3.47
C VAL A 199 -5.69 7.09 -3.35
N MET A 200 -6.84 7.46 -3.97
CA MET A 200 -8.04 6.60 -3.88
C MET A 200 -7.88 5.27 -4.62
N SER A 201 -7.04 5.21 -5.66
CA SER A 201 -6.71 3.96 -6.36
C SER A 201 -5.87 3.04 -5.47
N ALA A 202 -4.88 3.59 -4.76
CA ALA A 202 -4.08 2.86 -3.79
C ALA A 202 -4.94 2.28 -2.65
N GLU A 203 -5.95 3.02 -2.18
CA GLU A 203 -6.89 2.51 -1.18
C GLU A 203 -7.77 1.38 -1.72
N LEU A 204 -8.32 1.54 -2.95
CA LEU A 204 -9.19 0.53 -3.54
C LEU A 204 -8.50 -0.82 -3.77
N ILE A 205 -7.24 -0.82 -4.21
CA ILE A 205 -6.51 -2.07 -4.47
C ILE A 205 -6.11 -2.84 -3.22
N LYS A 206 -6.23 -2.25 -2.02
CA LYS A 206 -6.08 -2.96 -0.74
C LYS A 206 -7.17 -4.01 -0.52
N PHE A 207 -8.30 -3.91 -1.24
CA PHE A 207 -9.37 -4.89 -1.24
C PHE A 207 -9.11 -5.94 -2.34
N PRO A 208 -8.67 -7.18 -2.02
CA PRO A 208 -8.34 -8.18 -3.05
C PRO A 208 -9.51 -8.52 -3.96
N LEU A 209 -10.74 -8.34 -3.46
CA LEU A 209 -11.97 -8.61 -4.20
C LEU A 209 -12.06 -7.79 -5.50
N ILE A 210 -11.53 -6.55 -5.53
CA ILE A 210 -11.61 -5.72 -6.74
C ILE A 210 -10.89 -6.38 -7.93
N LYS A 211 -9.79 -7.13 -7.66
CA LYS A 211 -9.02 -7.81 -8.71
C LYS A 211 -9.82 -8.92 -9.39
N LYS A 212 -10.85 -9.49 -8.72
CA LYS A 212 -11.77 -10.46 -9.33
C LYS A 212 -12.47 -9.89 -10.57
N TYR A 213 -12.70 -8.57 -10.59
CA TYR A 213 -13.41 -7.88 -11.68
C TYR A 213 -12.46 -7.10 -12.58
N SER A 214 -11.51 -6.37 -12.00
CA SER A 214 -10.66 -5.42 -12.74
C SER A 214 -9.67 -6.09 -13.70
N THR A 215 -9.33 -7.37 -13.47
CA THR A 215 -8.46 -8.18 -14.34
C THR A 215 -9.21 -8.93 -15.44
N VAL A 216 -10.54 -8.88 -15.45
CA VAL A 216 -11.36 -9.59 -16.44
C VAL A 216 -11.44 -8.77 -17.73
N TRP A 217 -11.09 -9.39 -18.88
CA TRP A 217 -11.20 -8.76 -20.19
C TRP A 217 -12.64 -8.77 -20.73
N MET A 218 -13.33 -9.89 -20.63
CA MET A 218 -14.71 -10.07 -21.10
C MET A 218 -15.48 -10.95 -20.12
N ASP A 219 -16.75 -10.61 -19.93
CA ASP A 219 -17.70 -11.39 -19.12
C ASP A 219 -19.11 -11.23 -19.69
N THR A 220 -20.09 -11.85 -19.09
CA THR A 220 -21.51 -11.75 -19.48
C THR A 220 -22.41 -11.54 -18.27
N LEU A 221 -23.58 -10.95 -18.53
CA LEU A 221 -24.69 -10.82 -17.57
C LEU A 221 -25.96 -11.48 -18.13
N ARG A 222 -26.97 -11.68 -17.29
CA ARG A 222 -28.29 -12.19 -17.67
C ARG A 222 -28.17 -13.50 -18.45
N ASP A 223 -27.43 -14.49 -17.88
CA ASP A 223 -27.21 -15.81 -18.49
C ASP A 223 -26.64 -15.77 -19.90
N GLY A 224 -25.75 -14.79 -20.17
CA GLY A 224 -25.10 -14.62 -21.46
C GLY A 224 -25.81 -13.68 -22.43
N ALA A 225 -26.95 -13.10 -22.07
CA ALA A 225 -27.70 -12.19 -22.94
C ALA A 225 -27.03 -10.80 -23.11
N SER A 226 -26.16 -10.40 -22.20
CA SER A 226 -25.44 -9.13 -22.25
C SER A 226 -23.94 -9.37 -22.16
N GLU A 227 -23.19 -8.98 -23.17
CA GLU A 227 -21.73 -9.07 -23.17
C GLU A 227 -21.10 -7.84 -22.49
N LEU A 228 -20.09 -8.06 -21.66
CA LEU A 228 -19.25 -7.02 -21.07
C LEU A 228 -17.84 -7.10 -21.64
N VAL A 229 -17.31 -5.95 -22.06
CA VAL A 229 -15.92 -5.81 -22.53
C VAL A 229 -15.23 -4.75 -21.69
N ASN A 230 -14.07 -5.09 -21.14
CA ASN A 230 -13.33 -4.16 -20.29
C ASN A 230 -12.86 -2.93 -21.07
N THR A 231 -13.22 -1.77 -20.56
CA THR A 231 -12.81 -0.49 -21.15
C THR A 231 -11.31 -0.23 -20.99
N ASN A 232 -10.65 -0.90 -20.02
CA ASN A 232 -9.21 -0.84 -19.84
C ASN A 232 -8.49 -1.89 -20.70
N LYS A 233 -8.03 -1.46 -21.88
CA LYS A 233 -7.32 -2.34 -22.82
C LYS A 233 -6.01 -2.91 -22.27
N LEU A 234 -5.41 -2.32 -21.22
CA LEU A 234 -4.19 -2.85 -20.61
C LEU A 234 -4.40 -4.24 -20.02
N VAL A 235 -5.60 -4.55 -19.54
CA VAL A 235 -5.95 -5.89 -19.02
C VAL A 235 -5.62 -7.01 -20.01
N ARG A 236 -5.76 -6.73 -21.31
CA ARG A 236 -5.43 -7.70 -22.38
C ARG A 236 -4.03 -7.56 -22.94
N PHE A 237 -3.48 -6.32 -22.96
CA PHE A 237 -2.32 -6.00 -23.80
C PHE A 237 -1.09 -5.53 -23.00
N TYR A 238 -1.14 -5.53 -21.66
CA TYR A 238 -0.01 -5.17 -20.83
C TYR A 238 0.15 -6.19 -19.69
N GLU A 239 1.28 -6.87 -19.67
CA GLU A 239 1.59 -7.93 -18.71
C GLU A 239 1.61 -7.38 -17.27
N GLY A 240 0.99 -8.13 -16.36
CA GLY A 240 0.90 -7.78 -14.95
C GLY A 240 -0.20 -6.78 -14.61
N THR A 241 -1.06 -6.36 -15.56
CA THR A 241 -2.17 -5.45 -15.26
C THR A 241 -3.12 -6.03 -14.22
N THR A 242 -3.36 -5.28 -13.15
CA THR A 242 -4.32 -5.60 -12.07
C THR A 242 -5.59 -4.74 -12.14
N GLY A 243 -5.61 -3.68 -12.98
CA GLY A 243 -6.77 -2.82 -13.19
C GLY A 243 -6.38 -1.46 -13.78
N LEU A 244 -7.08 -0.34 -13.57
CA LEU A 244 -8.22 -0.23 -12.65
C LEU A 244 -9.44 0.33 -13.41
N LYS A 245 -9.38 1.64 -13.84
CA LYS A 245 -10.55 2.32 -14.41
C LYS A 245 -10.19 3.34 -15.48
N THR A 246 -10.97 3.37 -16.55
CA THR A 246 -10.92 4.42 -17.60
C THR A 246 -12.01 5.45 -17.38
N GLY A 247 -11.80 6.66 -17.91
CA GLY A 247 -12.80 7.72 -17.98
C GLY A 247 -12.71 8.48 -19.28
N THR A 248 -13.85 8.95 -19.80
CA THR A 248 -13.89 9.83 -20.97
C THR A 248 -15.17 10.63 -20.95
N THR A 249 -15.06 11.95 -21.03
CA THR A 249 -16.14 12.89 -21.37
C THR A 249 -15.58 13.97 -22.27
N SER A 250 -16.45 14.80 -22.83
CA SER A 250 -16.02 15.94 -23.65
C SER A 250 -15.21 16.96 -22.82
N GLY A 251 -15.53 17.13 -21.56
CA GLY A 251 -14.83 18.05 -20.65
C GLY A 251 -13.52 17.50 -20.11
N ALA A 252 -13.48 16.20 -19.81
CA ALA A 252 -12.31 15.56 -19.20
C ALA A 252 -11.23 15.10 -20.19
N GLY A 253 -11.58 14.89 -21.47
CA GLY A 253 -10.70 14.18 -22.40
C GLY A 253 -10.57 12.69 -22.02
N TYR A 254 -9.43 12.09 -22.26
CA TYR A 254 -9.19 10.66 -22.00
C TYR A 254 -8.39 10.46 -20.71
N CYS A 255 -9.03 9.87 -19.71
CA CYS A 255 -8.46 9.61 -18.39
C CYS A 255 -8.29 8.10 -18.14
N LEU A 256 -7.30 7.74 -17.33
CA LEU A 256 -7.01 6.36 -16.94
C LEU A 256 -6.32 6.33 -15.58
N SER A 257 -6.82 5.52 -14.67
CA SER A 257 -6.03 4.97 -13.56
C SER A 257 -5.74 3.51 -13.90
N ALA A 258 -4.46 3.19 -14.08
CA ALA A 258 -3.98 1.84 -14.38
C ALA A 258 -3.18 1.31 -13.21
N THR A 259 -3.38 0.02 -12.89
CA THR A 259 -2.58 -0.68 -11.90
C THR A 259 -1.94 -1.92 -12.52
N ALA A 260 -0.71 -2.20 -12.12
CA ALA A 260 0.00 -3.40 -12.56
C ALA A 260 0.94 -3.89 -11.46
N GLN A 261 1.14 -5.21 -11.41
CA GLN A 261 2.01 -5.87 -10.44
C GLN A 261 3.03 -6.75 -11.16
N ARG A 262 4.32 -6.62 -10.82
CA ARG A 262 5.41 -7.49 -11.29
C ARG A 262 6.41 -7.70 -10.16
N ASP A 263 6.90 -8.91 -10.00
CA ASP A 263 7.93 -9.26 -9.01
C ASP A 263 7.62 -8.73 -7.59
N GLY A 264 6.34 -8.83 -7.18
CA GLY A 264 5.87 -8.37 -5.86
C GLY A 264 5.66 -6.86 -5.73
N MET A 265 6.07 -6.05 -6.70
CA MET A 265 5.86 -4.60 -6.71
C MET A 265 4.59 -4.26 -7.49
N GLU A 266 3.64 -3.57 -6.86
CA GLU A 266 2.45 -3.01 -7.51
C GLU A 266 2.61 -1.51 -7.73
N LEU A 267 2.13 -1.00 -8.86
CA LEU A 267 2.21 0.40 -9.24
C LEU A 267 0.85 0.93 -9.66
N VAL A 268 0.60 2.20 -9.36
CA VAL A 268 -0.56 2.97 -9.80
C VAL A 268 -0.09 4.07 -10.74
N ALA A 269 -0.54 4.03 -11.99
CA ALA A 269 -0.26 5.04 -13.01
C ALA A 269 -1.56 5.78 -13.37
N VAL A 270 -1.60 7.08 -13.15
CA VAL A 270 -2.76 7.92 -13.49
C VAL A 270 -2.42 8.85 -14.63
N ILE A 271 -3.30 8.91 -15.62
CA ILE A 271 -3.27 9.86 -16.74
C ILE A 271 -4.58 10.64 -16.72
N MET A 272 -4.50 11.95 -16.76
CA MET A 272 -5.67 12.84 -16.86
C MET A 272 -5.58 13.73 -18.09
N SER A 273 -6.73 13.89 -18.76
CA SER A 273 -6.86 14.74 -19.95
C SER A 273 -5.85 14.42 -21.06
N GLY A 274 -5.72 13.14 -21.40
CA GLY A 274 -5.02 12.75 -22.63
C GLY A 274 -5.78 13.20 -23.87
N ASP A 275 -5.06 13.50 -24.96
CA ASP A 275 -5.66 14.01 -26.21
C ASP A 275 -6.49 12.93 -26.92
N THR A 276 -6.03 11.68 -26.88
CA THR A 276 -6.69 10.54 -27.52
C THR A 276 -6.77 9.33 -26.60
N SER A 277 -7.65 8.38 -26.96
CA SER A 277 -7.69 7.08 -26.26
C SER A 277 -6.36 6.32 -26.33
N ALA A 278 -5.57 6.50 -27.39
CA ALA A 278 -4.25 5.89 -27.53
C ALA A 278 -3.26 6.53 -26.55
N ASP A 279 -3.26 7.85 -26.43
CA ASP A 279 -2.29 8.59 -25.61
C ASP A 279 -2.40 8.22 -24.13
N ARG A 280 -3.63 8.05 -23.57
CA ARG A 280 -3.79 7.62 -22.16
C ARG A 280 -3.20 6.25 -21.89
N PHE A 281 -3.34 5.28 -22.83
CA PHE A 281 -2.78 3.95 -22.67
C PHE A 281 -1.26 3.93 -22.84
N GLU A 282 -0.75 4.66 -23.84
CA GLU A 282 0.70 4.78 -24.05
C GLU A 282 1.37 5.53 -22.90
N GLY A 283 0.76 6.60 -22.39
CA GLY A 283 1.25 7.31 -21.21
C GLY A 283 1.33 6.40 -19.97
N ALA A 284 0.25 5.65 -19.69
CA ALA A 284 0.25 4.70 -18.57
C ALA A 284 1.30 3.59 -18.74
N LYS A 285 1.47 3.03 -19.93
CA LYS A 285 2.54 2.05 -20.20
C LYS A 285 3.92 2.64 -19.97
N LYS A 286 4.19 3.88 -20.42
CA LYS A 286 5.46 4.55 -20.19
C LYS A 286 5.74 4.71 -18.71
N LEU A 287 4.75 5.15 -17.91
CA LEU A 287 4.88 5.27 -16.47
C LEU A 287 5.17 3.93 -15.80
N LEU A 288 4.36 2.90 -16.08
CA LEU A 288 4.52 1.56 -15.51
C LEU A 288 5.87 0.95 -15.91
N ASN A 289 6.27 1.06 -17.19
CA ASN A 289 7.58 0.58 -17.65
C ASN A 289 8.72 1.32 -16.96
N TYR A 290 8.61 2.64 -16.78
CA TYR A 290 9.59 3.42 -16.04
C TYR A 290 9.72 2.92 -14.59
N GLY A 291 8.60 2.73 -13.89
CA GLY A 291 8.61 2.21 -12.53
C GLY A 291 9.24 0.82 -12.44
N PHE A 292 8.77 -0.14 -13.24
CA PHE A 292 9.32 -1.50 -13.24
C PHE A 292 10.75 -1.60 -13.74
N ALA A 293 11.21 -0.69 -14.62
CA ALA A 293 12.61 -0.68 -15.07
C ALA A 293 13.57 -0.19 -13.99
N ASN A 294 13.18 0.84 -13.24
CA ASN A 294 14.08 1.59 -12.37
C ASN A 294 13.97 1.19 -10.89
N PHE A 295 12.83 0.67 -10.44
CA PHE A 295 12.56 0.38 -9.03
C PHE A 295 12.32 -1.11 -8.79
N CYS A 296 12.50 -1.53 -7.55
CA CYS A 296 12.15 -2.85 -7.07
C CYS A 296 11.78 -2.78 -5.59
N TYR A 297 10.89 -3.68 -5.17
CA TYR A 297 10.62 -3.90 -3.76
C TYR A 297 11.63 -4.92 -3.23
N THR A 298 12.39 -4.54 -2.22
CA THR A 298 13.42 -5.39 -1.64
C THR A 298 13.06 -5.72 -0.19
N THR A 299 13.03 -7.00 0.14
CA THR A 299 12.85 -7.47 1.52
C THR A 299 14.21 -7.91 2.08
N VAL A 300 14.57 -7.34 3.22
CA VAL A 300 15.85 -7.64 3.90
C VAL A 300 15.56 -8.27 5.26
N THR A 301 16.20 -9.42 5.51
CA THR A 301 16.23 -10.06 6.84
C THR A 301 17.47 -9.59 7.58
N ALA A 302 17.36 -9.33 8.89
CA ALA A 302 18.50 -8.92 9.70
C ALA A 302 19.55 -10.03 9.77
N ASP A 303 20.79 -9.69 9.45
CA ASP A 303 21.97 -10.54 9.72
C ASP A 303 22.48 -10.23 11.12
N LEU A 304 22.41 -11.23 12.01
CA LEU A 304 22.88 -11.11 13.38
C LEU A 304 24.37 -11.45 13.53
N GLY A 305 25.11 -11.69 12.46
CA GLY A 305 26.54 -12.04 12.51
C GLY A 305 26.83 -13.31 13.34
N GLY A 306 25.85 -14.23 13.42
CA GLY A 306 25.92 -15.45 14.24
C GLY A 306 25.51 -15.26 15.71
N ALA A 307 25.14 -14.05 16.14
CA ALA A 307 24.64 -13.82 17.51
C ALA A 307 23.23 -14.42 17.68
N THR A 308 23.10 -15.41 18.56
CA THR A 308 21.81 -16.07 18.84
C THR A 308 21.22 -15.69 20.21
N ALA A 309 22.03 -15.12 21.08
CA ALA A 309 21.63 -14.73 22.42
C ALA A 309 22.54 -13.64 22.97
N ILE A 310 22.03 -12.90 23.98
CA ILE A 310 22.77 -11.88 24.70
C ILE A 310 22.88 -12.24 26.20
N LYS A 311 23.98 -11.83 26.84
CA LYS A 311 24.22 -12.03 28.28
C LYS A 311 23.24 -11.20 29.09
N VAL A 312 22.68 -11.81 30.13
CA VAL A 312 21.77 -11.15 31.08
C VAL A 312 22.42 -10.99 32.45
N GLU A 313 22.53 -9.74 32.89
CA GLU A 313 23.00 -9.41 34.21
C GLU A 313 21.85 -9.44 35.22
N LYS A 314 22.11 -10.00 36.42
CA LYS A 314 21.15 -10.09 37.52
C LYS A 314 19.83 -10.78 37.15
N GLY A 315 19.83 -11.61 36.07
CA GLY A 315 18.69 -12.39 35.62
C GLY A 315 18.64 -13.79 36.22
N ALA A 316 17.43 -14.36 36.27
CA ALA A 316 17.24 -15.76 36.60
C ALA A 316 17.87 -16.71 35.57
N GLU A 317 18.10 -16.21 34.36
CA GLU A 317 18.85 -16.87 33.30
C GLU A 317 20.07 -16.02 32.90
N ARG A 318 21.15 -16.68 32.48
CA ARG A 318 22.41 -16.00 32.12
C ARG A 318 22.38 -15.38 30.73
N GLN A 319 21.48 -15.85 29.88
CA GLN A 319 21.34 -15.41 28.48
C GLN A 319 19.86 -15.38 28.09
N VAL A 320 19.51 -14.50 27.18
CA VAL A 320 18.23 -14.46 26.50
C VAL A 320 18.47 -14.58 24.98
N LYS A 321 17.70 -15.45 24.33
CA LYS A 321 17.71 -15.53 22.87
C LYS A 321 17.19 -14.23 22.28
N ILE A 322 17.78 -13.82 21.18
CA ILE A 322 17.40 -12.63 20.42
C ILE A 322 16.92 -13.04 19.04
N GLU A 323 16.00 -12.26 18.51
CA GLU A 323 15.44 -12.46 17.18
C GLU A 323 15.12 -11.10 16.54
N PRO A 324 15.14 -11.00 15.20
CA PRO A 324 14.67 -9.80 14.52
C PRO A 324 13.18 -9.58 14.73
N GLU A 325 12.76 -8.32 14.88
CA GLU A 325 11.36 -7.91 14.88
C GLU A 325 10.85 -7.82 13.45
N GLY A 326 10.69 -8.98 12.79
CA GLY A 326 10.21 -9.06 11.41
C GLY A 326 11.29 -8.86 10.35
N LYS A 327 10.84 -8.49 9.16
CA LYS A 327 11.66 -8.19 7.98
C LYS A 327 11.52 -6.71 7.64
N PHE A 328 12.54 -6.12 7.06
CA PHE A 328 12.46 -4.77 6.50
C PHE A 328 12.11 -4.85 5.03
N GLY A 329 11.05 -4.15 4.61
CA GLY A 329 10.68 -3.98 3.21
C GLY A 329 10.89 -2.53 2.78
N ALA A 330 11.54 -2.31 1.65
CA ALA A 330 11.72 -0.99 1.09
C ALA A 330 11.59 -1.00 -0.43
N LEU A 331 10.99 0.08 -0.94
CA LEU A 331 11.06 0.42 -2.35
C LEU A 331 12.40 1.11 -2.60
N LEU A 332 13.19 0.59 -3.52
CA LEU A 332 14.53 1.11 -3.83
C LEU A 332 14.71 1.22 -5.34
N LYS A 333 15.58 2.13 -5.77
CA LYS A 333 16.11 2.04 -7.14
C LYS A 333 16.90 0.75 -7.29
N LYS A 334 16.76 0.09 -8.42
CA LYS A 334 17.50 -1.17 -8.70
C LYS A 334 19.01 -1.03 -8.61
N SER A 335 19.55 0.17 -8.90
CA SER A 335 20.97 0.49 -8.68
C SER A 335 21.34 0.46 -7.21
N GLU A 336 20.48 0.98 -6.34
CA GLU A 336 20.70 1.09 -4.90
C GLU A 336 20.47 -0.25 -4.19
N ALA A 337 19.52 -1.06 -4.67
CA ALA A 337 19.20 -2.37 -4.09
C ALA A 337 20.37 -3.37 -4.15
N LYS A 338 21.31 -3.19 -5.07
CA LYS A 338 22.50 -4.06 -5.22
C LYS A 338 23.59 -3.81 -4.16
N GLU A 339 23.53 -2.72 -3.41
CA GLU A 339 24.56 -2.24 -2.48
C GLU A 339 24.09 -2.21 -1.04
N ILE A 340 23.06 -3.01 -0.69
CA ILE A 340 22.55 -3.03 0.69
C ILE A 340 23.56 -3.69 1.61
N THR A 341 23.99 -2.94 2.61
CA THR A 341 24.86 -3.42 3.70
C THR A 341 24.15 -3.30 5.03
N GLN A 342 24.55 -4.12 6.01
CA GLN A 342 23.93 -4.20 7.31
C GLN A 342 24.95 -3.91 8.41
N LYS A 343 24.54 -3.16 9.44
CA LYS A 343 25.36 -2.88 10.61
C LYS A 343 24.59 -3.25 11.88
N LEU A 344 25.00 -4.32 12.53
CA LEU A 344 24.43 -4.78 13.78
C LEU A 344 24.98 -3.97 14.96
N THR A 345 24.10 -3.48 15.82
CA THR A 345 24.41 -2.84 17.08
C THR A 345 23.75 -3.60 18.23
N LEU A 346 24.54 -4.29 19.05
CA LEU A 346 24.10 -5.00 20.23
C LEU A 346 24.94 -4.58 21.44
N PRO A 347 24.34 -4.45 22.64
CA PRO A 347 25.12 -4.30 23.87
C PRO A 347 25.77 -5.63 24.24
N GLU A 348 26.88 -5.59 24.98
CA GLU A 348 27.52 -6.82 25.48
C GLU A 348 26.65 -7.59 26.50
N SER A 349 25.83 -6.89 27.25
CA SER A 349 24.92 -7.46 28.24
C SER A 349 23.73 -6.55 28.50
N ILE A 350 22.65 -7.13 29.03
CA ILE A 350 21.44 -6.39 29.42
C ILE A 350 21.01 -6.77 30.83
N LYS A 351 20.48 -5.83 31.60
CA LYS A 351 20.03 -6.08 32.99
C LYS A 351 18.60 -6.59 33.04
N ALA A 352 18.38 -7.65 33.84
CA ALA A 352 17.02 -8.12 34.12
C ALA A 352 16.26 -7.13 35.04
N PRO A 353 14.90 -7.07 34.97
CA PRO A 353 14.04 -7.96 34.22
C PRO A 353 13.98 -7.58 32.73
N ILE A 354 13.78 -8.57 31.87
CA ILE A 354 13.60 -8.43 30.43
C ILE A 354 12.21 -8.95 30.09
N LYS A 355 11.50 -8.27 29.20
CA LYS A 355 10.21 -8.72 28.64
C LYS A 355 10.38 -9.27 27.23
N LYS A 356 9.60 -10.28 26.87
CA LYS A 356 9.47 -10.73 25.49
C LYS A 356 9.07 -9.53 24.60
N GLY A 357 9.70 -9.39 23.43
CA GLY A 357 9.50 -8.25 22.54
C GLY A 357 10.24 -6.97 22.94
N GLN A 358 10.98 -6.97 24.08
CA GLN A 358 11.79 -5.81 24.44
C GLN A 358 12.94 -5.64 23.44
N VAL A 359 13.06 -4.44 22.86
CA VAL A 359 14.16 -4.09 21.98
C VAL A 359 15.48 -4.12 22.74
N ILE A 360 16.45 -4.86 22.21
CA ILE A 360 17.78 -5.06 22.77
C ILE A 360 18.85 -4.39 21.93
N GLY A 361 18.66 -4.37 20.61
CA GLY A 361 19.59 -3.78 19.66
C GLY A 361 18.90 -3.48 18.35
N THR A 362 19.69 -3.12 17.35
CA THR A 362 19.20 -2.79 16.00
C THR A 362 20.17 -3.28 14.93
N VAL A 363 19.63 -3.61 13.77
CA VAL A 363 20.38 -3.75 12.52
C VAL A 363 20.02 -2.58 11.63
N GLU A 364 20.94 -1.66 11.43
CA GLU A 364 20.82 -0.56 10.49
C GLU A 364 21.11 -1.07 9.08
N LEU A 365 20.29 -0.64 8.12
CA LEU A 365 20.38 -1.00 6.71
C LEU A 365 20.86 0.21 5.92
N TYR A 366 21.85 0.02 5.08
CA TYR A 366 22.46 1.07 4.28
C TYR A 366 22.38 0.73 2.80
N SER A 367 22.13 1.74 1.96
CA SER A 367 22.40 1.72 0.54
C SER A 367 23.52 2.72 0.26
N GLY A 368 24.70 2.22 -0.06
CA GLY A 368 25.93 3.04 -0.06
C GLY A 368 26.19 3.66 1.31
N GLU A 369 26.20 4.99 1.42
CA GLU A 369 26.38 5.72 2.68
C GLU A 369 25.05 6.10 3.37
N ASN A 370 23.91 5.93 2.68
CA ASN A 370 22.61 6.35 3.18
C ASN A 370 21.95 5.26 4.03
N VAL A 371 21.41 5.64 5.20
CA VAL A 371 20.57 4.76 6.01
C VAL A 371 19.19 4.66 5.35
N ILE A 372 18.80 3.45 4.94
CA ILE A 372 17.48 3.17 4.32
C ILE A 372 16.47 2.64 5.33
N GLY A 373 16.92 2.21 6.51
CA GLY A 373 16.05 1.75 7.58
C GLY A 373 16.78 0.98 8.66
N ALA A 374 16.01 0.40 9.59
CA ALA A 374 16.54 -0.43 10.67
C ALA A 374 15.56 -1.54 11.06
N ILE A 375 16.09 -2.66 11.50
CA ILE A 375 15.31 -3.78 12.07
C ILE A 375 15.66 -3.86 13.55
N ASN A 376 14.65 -3.81 14.41
CA ASN A 376 14.84 -4.03 15.83
C ASN A 376 15.23 -5.48 16.10
N ILE A 377 16.10 -5.68 17.07
CA ILE A 377 16.43 -7.00 17.62
C ILE A 377 15.80 -7.07 18.99
N ILE A 378 14.93 -8.05 19.19
CA ILE A 378 14.09 -8.19 20.39
C ILE A 378 14.43 -9.44 21.17
N ALA A 379 14.05 -9.42 22.45
CA ALA A 379 14.10 -10.61 23.31
C ALA A 379 13.00 -11.60 22.95
N SER A 380 13.33 -12.86 22.69
CA SER A 380 12.36 -13.91 22.34
C SER A 380 11.50 -14.39 23.52
N LYS A 381 11.90 -14.05 24.77
CA LYS A 381 11.20 -14.46 26.01
C LYS A 381 11.45 -13.52 27.18
N ASP A 382 10.62 -13.67 28.20
CA ASP A 382 10.82 -12.99 29.49
C ASP A 382 12.03 -13.56 30.25
N VAL A 383 12.78 -12.67 30.90
CA VAL A 383 13.78 -13.08 31.91
C VAL A 383 13.53 -12.30 33.21
N LYS A 384 13.16 -13.01 34.25
CA LYS A 384 12.92 -12.43 35.59
C LYS A 384 14.23 -12.02 36.26
N LYS A 385 14.16 -11.02 37.13
CA LYS A 385 15.29 -10.66 38.00
C LYS A 385 15.62 -11.82 38.91
N MET A 386 16.91 -12.08 39.12
CA MET A 386 17.39 -13.08 40.05
C MET A 386 16.89 -12.74 41.47
N ASN A 387 16.31 -13.71 42.16
CA ASN A 387 15.96 -13.63 43.57
C ASN A 387 16.87 -14.58 44.40
N PHE A 388 16.78 -14.50 45.71
CA PHE A 388 17.63 -15.29 46.62
C PHE A 388 17.50 -16.80 46.38
N SER A 389 16.29 -17.32 46.20
CA SER A 389 16.05 -18.74 45.93
C SER A 389 16.67 -19.22 44.63
N THR A 390 16.58 -18.41 43.58
CA THR A 390 17.20 -18.71 42.27
C THR A 390 18.73 -18.68 42.37
N ALA A 391 19.29 -17.72 43.10
CA ALA A 391 20.74 -17.65 43.35
C ALA A 391 21.27 -18.85 44.16
N LEU A 392 20.51 -19.26 45.17
CA LEU A 392 20.85 -20.45 46.00
C LEU A 392 20.79 -21.73 45.16
N MET A 393 19.75 -21.92 44.35
CA MET A 393 19.64 -23.07 43.44
C MET A 393 20.82 -23.14 42.45
N TRP A 394 21.26 -22.00 41.95
CA TRP A 394 22.43 -21.91 41.05
C TRP A 394 23.73 -22.33 41.74
N LEU A 395 23.93 -21.89 42.99
CA LEU A 395 25.09 -22.30 43.78
C LEU A 395 25.08 -23.82 44.06
N LEU A 396 23.92 -24.37 44.41
CA LEU A 396 23.76 -25.80 44.67
C LEU A 396 23.95 -26.65 43.40
N SER A 397 23.44 -26.20 42.25
CA SER A 397 23.62 -26.92 40.95
C SER A 397 25.10 -26.93 40.50
N GLY A 398 25.85 -25.87 40.79
CA GLY A 398 27.29 -25.82 40.51
C GLY A 398 28.15 -26.74 41.40
N LEU A 399 27.63 -27.12 42.61
CA LEU A 399 28.29 -28.05 43.52
C LEU A 399 28.03 -29.54 43.20
N ILE A 400 27.00 -29.86 42.41
CA ILE A 400 26.61 -31.23 42.04
C ILE A 400 27.31 -31.70 40.74
N VAL A 401 27.96 -30.80 40.01
CA VAL A 401 28.67 -31.10 38.72
C VAL A 401 30.18 -31.25 38.92
N LEU A 402 30.66 -31.23 40.17
CA LEU A 402 32.00 -31.63 40.57
C LEU A 402 31.95 -33.02 41.18
#